data_82455bdc006ac9d60a44faa9528f8f1c
#
_entry.id   82455bdc006ac9d60a44faa9528f8f1c
#
_cell.length_a   1.000
_cell.length_b   1.000
_cell.length_c   1.000
_cell.angle_alpha   90.00
_cell.angle_beta   90.00
_cell.angle_gamma   90.00
#
_symmetry.space_group_name_H-M   'P 1'
#
loop_
_entity.id
_entity.type
_entity.pdbx_description
1 polymer ?
#
loop_
_entity_poly.entity_id
_entity_poly.type
_entity_poly.pdbx_seq_one_letter_code
_entity_poly.pdbx_strand_id
1 'polypeptide(L)'
;ESDGSWLSSYYSAEENSLKETNFSSYIAVGLWHHYLNFSDKDFLEDFWPTLDKAIEFTLSGQTEHGDFFWAKDSGDWLDDSLKTGCSSIYMSLICYKKIAKELKQSDRVSQKQINSLKDCLQKKPQRFDRNWESKSRYSMDWYYPILAGVLNKKDSLKCLNERWDEFVVEGLGCKCVKEEPWVTAAESAELVLALSRLNLDEKAKELLQNTFNLIDEDGLLWTGYVFKDKKFWPVEKPSWTMAAAILAGNSINRFSPSSNFFNF
;
A
#
# COMPACT_ATOMS: atom_id res chain seq x y z
N GLU A 1 -18.03 6.00 -8.14
CA GLU A 1 -18.62 6.33 -9.42
C GLU A 1 -19.51 5.17 -9.91
N SER A 2 -20.34 5.40 -10.93
CA SER A 2 -21.26 4.38 -11.43
C SER A 2 -20.57 3.15 -12.02
N ASP A 3 -19.35 3.30 -12.50
CA ASP A 3 -18.50 2.23 -13.04
C ASP A 3 -17.68 1.49 -11.95
N GLY A 4 -17.89 1.82 -10.68
CA GLY A 4 -17.17 1.23 -9.55
C GLY A 4 -15.84 1.88 -9.21
N SER A 5 -15.40 2.88 -9.97
CA SER A 5 -14.16 3.61 -9.68
C SER A 5 -14.35 4.66 -8.59
N TRP A 6 -13.20 5.09 -8.02
CA TRP A 6 -13.09 6.32 -7.23
C TRP A 6 -12.31 7.36 -8.03
N LEU A 7 -12.69 8.64 -7.87
CA LEU A 7 -11.85 9.74 -8.34
C LEU A 7 -10.60 9.85 -7.47
N SER A 8 -9.51 10.32 -8.04
CA SER A 8 -8.25 10.52 -7.27
C SER A 8 -8.39 11.61 -6.21
N SER A 9 -9.36 12.53 -6.38
CA SER A 9 -9.72 13.56 -5.39
C SER A 9 -11.16 14.01 -5.56
N TYR A 10 -11.78 14.48 -4.47
CA TYR A 10 -13.14 15.00 -4.40
C TYR A 10 -13.12 16.41 -3.83
N TYR A 11 -12.68 17.38 -4.63
CA TYR A 11 -12.72 18.81 -4.26
C TYR A 11 -13.88 19.50 -4.98
N SER A 12 -14.60 20.35 -4.25
CA SER A 12 -15.81 21.01 -4.74
C SER A 12 -15.59 22.06 -5.86
N ALA A 13 -14.35 22.40 -6.17
CA ALA A 13 -14.00 23.49 -7.08
C ALA A 13 -13.37 23.05 -8.40
N GLU A 14 -13.01 21.76 -8.57
CA GLU A 14 -12.32 21.27 -9.76
C GLU A 14 -13.02 20.04 -10.33
N GLU A 15 -13.23 20.02 -11.65
CA GLU A 15 -13.60 18.80 -12.35
C GLU A 15 -12.40 17.85 -12.36
N ASN A 16 -12.48 16.78 -11.57
CA ASN A 16 -11.48 15.72 -11.55
C ASN A 16 -12.07 14.49 -12.23
N SER A 17 -11.45 14.06 -13.34
CA SER A 17 -11.83 12.84 -14.07
C SER A 17 -10.88 11.68 -13.84
N LEU A 18 -9.75 11.92 -13.15
CA LEU A 18 -8.72 10.92 -12.91
C LEU A 18 -9.18 9.85 -11.93
N LYS A 19 -9.08 8.60 -12.34
CA LYS A 19 -9.51 7.40 -11.59
C LYS A 19 -8.33 6.46 -11.44
N GLU A 20 -7.67 6.52 -10.28
CA GLU A 20 -6.53 5.65 -10.02
C GLU A 20 -6.95 4.21 -9.74
N THR A 21 -6.35 3.27 -10.44
CA THR A 21 -6.75 1.85 -10.42
C THR A 21 -6.54 1.21 -9.05
N ASN A 22 -5.41 1.52 -8.39
CA ASN A 22 -5.12 1.01 -7.05
C ASN A 22 -6.03 1.62 -5.98
N PHE A 23 -6.47 2.87 -6.09
CA PHE A 23 -7.39 3.48 -5.14
C PHE A 23 -8.74 2.75 -5.15
N SER A 24 -9.24 2.45 -6.35
CA SER A 24 -10.52 1.71 -6.48
C SER A 24 -10.45 0.31 -5.88
N SER A 25 -9.34 -0.41 -6.03
CA SER A 25 -9.19 -1.76 -5.49
C SER A 25 -8.98 -1.81 -3.98
N TYR A 26 -8.43 -0.75 -3.37
CA TYR A 26 -7.94 -0.78 -1.99
C TYR A 26 -9.04 -0.92 -0.93
N ILE A 27 -10.30 -0.68 -1.29
CA ILE A 27 -11.46 -0.98 -0.42
C ILE A 27 -11.46 -2.44 0.05
N ALA A 28 -10.99 -3.38 -0.78
CA ALA A 28 -10.89 -4.80 -0.41
C ALA A 28 -9.98 -5.02 0.81
N VAL A 29 -8.89 -4.27 0.89
CA VAL A 29 -7.94 -4.31 2.01
C VAL A 29 -8.61 -3.83 3.30
N GLY A 30 -9.29 -2.68 3.23
CA GLY A 30 -10.00 -2.12 4.38
C GLY A 30 -11.12 -3.02 4.90
N LEU A 31 -11.96 -3.54 4.01
CA LEU A 31 -13.07 -4.43 4.36
C LEU A 31 -12.58 -5.74 4.97
N TRP A 32 -11.53 -6.36 4.40
CA TRP A 32 -10.98 -7.59 4.97
C TRP A 32 -10.31 -7.34 6.33
N HIS A 33 -9.61 -6.22 6.50
CA HIS A 33 -9.04 -5.82 7.79
C HIS A 33 -10.13 -5.59 8.85
N HIS A 34 -11.22 -4.91 8.48
CA HIS A 34 -12.39 -4.72 9.36
C HIS A 34 -12.97 -6.08 9.81
N TYR A 35 -13.23 -6.98 8.85
CA TYR A 35 -13.78 -8.30 9.15
C TYR A 35 -12.88 -9.12 10.09
N LEU A 36 -11.56 -9.08 9.92
CA LEU A 36 -10.65 -9.78 10.83
C LEU A 36 -10.73 -9.28 12.26
N ASN A 37 -11.03 -8.00 12.48
CA ASN A 37 -11.14 -7.43 13.82
C ASN A 37 -12.51 -7.66 14.47
N PHE A 38 -13.57 -7.59 13.70
CA PHE A 38 -14.94 -7.52 14.26
C PHE A 38 -15.79 -8.73 13.91
N SER A 39 -15.37 -9.58 12.96
CA SER A 39 -16.17 -10.69 12.40
C SER A 39 -17.55 -10.24 11.90
N ASP A 40 -17.64 -8.96 11.50
CA ASP A 40 -18.87 -8.32 11.06
C ASP A 40 -19.15 -8.70 9.60
N LYS A 41 -19.93 -9.76 9.46
CA LYS A 41 -20.29 -10.29 8.16
C LYS A 41 -21.33 -9.44 7.45
N ASP A 42 -22.28 -8.87 8.19
CA ASP A 42 -23.33 -8.02 7.65
C ASP A 42 -22.71 -6.78 6.99
N PHE A 43 -21.69 -6.20 7.60
CA PHE A 43 -20.92 -5.10 7.00
C PHE A 43 -20.24 -5.52 5.68
N LEU A 44 -19.70 -6.73 5.59
CA LEU A 44 -19.15 -7.22 4.32
C LEU A 44 -20.25 -7.40 3.26
N GLU A 45 -21.42 -7.92 3.64
CA GLU A 45 -22.56 -8.14 2.75
C GLU A 45 -23.09 -6.80 2.21
N ASP A 46 -23.22 -5.78 3.06
CA ASP A 46 -23.65 -4.43 2.68
C ASP A 46 -22.70 -3.77 1.66
N PHE A 47 -21.40 -3.96 1.82
CA PHE A 47 -20.38 -3.38 0.93
C PHE A 47 -20.03 -4.27 -0.28
N TRP A 48 -20.51 -5.51 -0.32
CA TRP A 48 -20.18 -6.42 -1.41
C TRP A 48 -20.49 -5.87 -2.82
N PRO A 49 -21.66 -5.27 -3.10
CA PRO A 49 -21.94 -4.73 -4.43
C PRO A 49 -20.97 -3.60 -4.83
N THR A 50 -20.54 -2.78 -3.89
CA THR A 50 -19.57 -1.69 -4.12
C THR A 50 -18.19 -2.26 -4.37
N LEU A 51 -17.76 -3.21 -3.55
CA LEU A 51 -16.49 -3.90 -3.70
C LEU A 51 -16.39 -4.64 -5.04
N ASP A 52 -17.43 -5.39 -5.42
CA ASP A 52 -17.45 -6.19 -6.64
C ASP A 52 -17.33 -5.31 -7.89
N LYS A 53 -18.02 -4.17 -7.93
CA LYS A 53 -17.86 -3.16 -8.99
C LYS A 53 -16.47 -2.52 -9.02
N ALA A 54 -15.90 -2.20 -7.86
CA ALA A 54 -14.57 -1.62 -7.77
C ALA A 54 -13.50 -2.57 -8.32
N ILE A 55 -13.64 -3.86 -8.04
CA ILE A 55 -12.75 -4.88 -8.59
C ILE A 55 -13.02 -5.09 -10.09
N GLU A 56 -14.25 -5.00 -10.56
CA GLU A 56 -14.55 -5.04 -12.00
C GLU A 56 -13.86 -3.89 -12.75
N PHE A 57 -13.98 -2.67 -12.24
CA PHE A 57 -13.25 -1.52 -12.79
C PHE A 57 -11.73 -1.78 -12.78
N THR A 58 -11.18 -2.21 -11.66
CA THR A 58 -9.75 -2.52 -11.53
C THR A 58 -9.29 -3.53 -12.58
N LEU A 59 -10.00 -4.66 -12.70
CA LEU A 59 -9.66 -5.73 -13.66
C LEU A 59 -9.73 -5.27 -15.11
N SER A 60 -10.59 -4.31 -15.45
CA SER A 60 -10.66 -3.74 -16.79
C SER A 60 -9.40 -2.96 -17.21
N GLY A 61 -8.56 -2.58 -16.23
CA GLY A 61 -7.26 -1.94 -16.45
C GLY A 61 -6.08 -2.91 -16.52
N GLN A 62 -6.29 -4.25 -16.44
CA GLN A 62 -5.19 -5.20 -16.54
C GLN A 62 -4.71 -5.34 -17.99
N THR A 63 -3.40 -5.18 -18.20
CA THR A 63 -2.77 -5.35 -19.51
C THR A 63 -2.54 -6.84 -19.83
N GLU A 64 -2.29 -7.16 -21.09
CA GLU A 64 -1.89 -8.50 -21.55
C GLU A 64 -0.57 -8.98 -20.90
N HIS A 65 0.25 -8.06 -20.43
CA HIS A 65 1.52 -8.35 -19.75
C HIS A 65 1.36 -8.64 -18.26
N GLY A 66 0.18 -8.38 -17.69
CA GLY A 66 -0.19 -8.65 -16.31
C GLY A 66 -0.12 -7.46 -15.37
N ASP A 67 0.54 -6.36 -15.73
CA ASP A 67 0.50 -5.08 -15.03
C ASP A 67 -0.88 -4.43 -15.19
N PHE A 68 -1.14 -3.38 -14.41
CA PHE A 68 -2.35 -2.58 -14.51
C PHE A 68 -1.99 -1.15 -14.93
N PHE A 69 -2.75 -0.57 -15.82
CA PHE A 69 -2.70 0.86 -16.05
C PHE A 69 -2.90 1.58 -14.72
N TRP A 70 -2.08 2.62 -14.46
CA TRP A 70 -2.11 3.31 -13.18
C TRP A 70 -3.40 4.10 -12.95
N ALA A 71 -3.97 4.65 -14.03
CA ALA A 71 -5.22 5.42 -13.97
C ALA A 71 -5.96 5.43 -15.30
N LYS A 72 -7.22 5.85 -15.22
CA LYS A 72 -8.09 6.21 -16.33
C LYS A 72 -8.44 7.69 -16.21
N ASP A 73 -8.32 8.44 -17.29
CA ASP A 73 -8.69 9.85 -17.34
C ASP A 73 -9.57 10.15 -18.54
N SER A 74 -10.64 10.91 -18.33
CA SER A 74 -11.59 11.32 -19.39
C SER A 74 -12.08 10.17 -20.29
N GLY A 75 -12.11 8.96 -19.76
CA GLY A 75 -12.55 7.75 -20.46
C GLY A 75 -11.41 6.88 -21.03
N ASP A 76 -10.19 7.35 -21.08
CA ASP A 76 -9.04 6.65 -21.66
C ASP A 76 -8.06 6.12 -20.58
N TRP A 77 -7.52 4.92 -20.79
CA TRP A 77 -6.45 4.38 -19.95
C TRP A 77 -5.13 5.11 -20.24
N LEU A 78 -4.47 5.58 -19.18
CA LEU A 78 -3.15 6.18 -19.27
C LEU A 78 -2.10 5.08 -19.38
N ASP A 79 -1.34 5.09 -20.48
CA ASP A 79 -0.41 4.00 -20.83
C ASP A 79 0.87 4.01 -20.00
N ASP A 80 0.72 3.82 -18.69
CA ASP A 80 1.82 3.51 -17.79
C ASP A 80 1.34 2.67 -16.60
N SER A 81 2.28 2.16 -15.83
CA SER A 81 2.01 1.33 -14.64
C SER A 81 2.95 1.73 -13.50
N LEU A 82 2.40 1.77 -12.28
CA LEU A 82 3.15 1.99 -11.05
C LEU A 82 3.42 0.66 -10.36
N LYS A 83 4.66 0.38 -10.02
CA LYS A 83 5.04 -0.84 -9.31
C LYS A 83 4.39 -0.90 -7.92
N THR A 84 4.37 0.24 -7.20
CA THR A 84 3.68 0.38 -5.92
C THR A 84 2.18 0.15 -6.07
N GLY A 85 1.54 0.79 -7.06
CA GLY A 85 0.12 0.61 -7.36
C GLY A 85 -0.24 -0.84 -7.72
N CYS A 86 0.55 -1.47 -8.59
CA CYS A 86 0.38 -2.87 -8.95
C CYS A 86 0.58 -3.82 -7.75
N SER A 87 1.50 -3.52 -6.84
CA SER A 87 1.69 -4.29 -5.60
C SER A 87 0.49 -4.16 -4.66
N SER A 88 -0.07 -2.95 -4.54
CA SER A 88 -1.30 -2.68 -3.79
C SER A 88 -2.50 -3.42 -4.39
N ILE A 89 -2.65 -3.41 -5.72
CA ILE A 89 -3.69 -4.18 -6.43
C ILE A 89 -3.54 -5.68 -6.16
N TYR A 90 -2.31 -6.21 -6.19
CA TYR A 90 -2.06 -7.63 -5.88
C TYR A 90 -2.64 -8.02 -4.51
N MET A 91 -2.36 -7.23 -3.47
CA MET A 91 -2.90 -7.43 -2.13
C MET A 91 -4.43 -7.30 -2.11
N SER A 92 -4.98 -6.30 -2.79
CA SER A 92 -6.41 -6.05 -2.90
C SER A 92 -7.17 -7.22 -3.52
N LEU A 93 -6.63 -7.80 -4.61
CA LEU A 93 -7.24 -8.97 -5.27
C LEU A 93 -7.24 -10.21 -4.36
N ILE A 94 -6.21 -10.40 -3.54
CA ILE A 94 -6.19 -11.49 -2.55
C ILE A 94 -7.23 -11.25 -1.45
N CYS A 95 -7.36 -10.03 -0.95
CA CYS A 95 -8.39 -9.69 0.04
C CYS A 95 -9.79 -9.89 -0.53
N TYR A 96 -10.05 -9.43 -1.76
CA TYR A 96 -11.33 -9.68 -2.45
C TYR A 96 -11.70 -11.17 -2.51
N LYS A 97 -10.75 -12.04 -2.91
CA LYS A 97 -11.00 -13.48 -2.95
C LYS A 97 -11.36 -14.07 -1.59
N LYS A 98 -10.72 -13.57 -0.53
CA LYS A 98 -11.05 -13.98 0.85
C LYS A 98 -12.46 -13.55 1.24
N ILE A 99 -12.86 -12.31 0.91
CA ILE A 99 -14.21 -11.80 1.16
C ILE A 99 -15.25 -12.58 0.34
N ALA A 100 -15.02 -12.77 -0.97
CA ALA A 100 -15.92 -13.57 -1.83
C ALA A 100 -16.15 -14.97 -1.27
N LYS A 101 -15.06 -15.63 -0.82
CA LYS A 101 -15.15 -16.95 -0.17
C LYS A 101 -15.97 -16.93 1.12
N GLU A 102 -15.73 -15.93 1.98
CA GLU A 102 -16.44 -15.77 3.25
C GLU A 102 -17.94 -15.56 3.04
N LEU A 103 -18.30 -14.73 2.07
CA LEU A 103 -19.67 -14.42 1.70
C LEU A 103 -20.33 -15.49 0.79
N LYS A 104 -19.56 -16.49 0.34
CA LYS A 104 -20.00 -17.50 -0.64
C LYS A 104 -20.50 -16.87 -1.95
N GLN A 105 -19.88 -15.76 -2.34
CA GLN A 105 -20.17 -15.05 -3.58
C GLN A 105 -19.30 -15.56 -4.73
N SER A 106 -19.74 -15.26 -5.96
CA SER A 106 -18.96 -15.54 -7.15
C SER A 106 -17.67 -14.73 -7.18
N ASP A 107 -16.55 -15.38 -7.52
CA ASP A 107 -15.23 -14.78 -7.59
C ASP A 107 -14.92 -14.32 -9.02
N ARG A 108 -14.80 -13.00 -9.23
CA ARG A 108 -14.41 -12.41 -10.53
C ARG A 108 -12.93 -12.58 -10.83
N VAL A 109 -12.12 -12.78 -9.80
CA VAL A 109 -10.65 -12.75 -9.91
C VAL A 109 -10.13 -14.16 -10.16
N SER A 110 -9.73 -14.44 -11.38
CA SER A 110 -9.10 -15.72 -11.71
C SER A 110 -7.69 -15.81 -11.13
N GLN A 111 -7.27 -17.02 -10.77
CA GLN A 111 -5.90 -17.26 -10.34
C GLN A 111 -4.87 -16.91 -11.43
N LYS A 112 -5.25 -16.99 -12.70
CA LYS A 112 -4.41 -16.60 -13.84
C LYS A 112 -4.10 -15.10 -13.81
N GLN A 113 -5.06 -14.24 -13.49
CA GLN A 113 -4.86 -12.78 -13.39
C GLN A 113 -3.89 -12.42 -12.25
N ILE A 114 -4.09 -13.03 -11.07
CA ILE A 114 -3.16 -12.82 -9.93
C ILE A 114 -1.75 -13.30 -10.27
N ASN A 115 -1.62 -14.48 -10.87
CA ASN A 115 -0.30 -15.03 -11.22
C ASN A 115 0.38 -14.17 -12.29
N SER A 116 -0.37 -13.66 -13.26
CA SER A 116 0.15 -12.77 -14.31
C SER A 116 0.67 -11.46 -13.73
N LEU A 117 -0.08 -10.85 -12.79
CA LEU A 117 0.35 -9.65 -12.08
C LEU A 117 1.62 -9.91 -11.25
N LYS A 118 1.62 -10.99 -10.48
CA LYS A 118 2.79 -11.39 -9.67
C LYS A 118 4.02 -11.61 -10.53
N ASP A 119 3.87 -12.33 -11.64
CA ASP A 119 4.97 -12.58 -12.58
C ASP A 119 5.48 -11.29 -13.22
N CYS A 120 4.58 -10.38 -13.56
CA CYS A 120 4.96 -9.06 -14.08
C CYS A 120 5.78 -8.27 -13.05
N LEU A 121 5.31 -8.16 -11.80
CA LEU A 121 6.00 -7.47 -10.71
C LEU A 121 7.40 -8.05 -10.42
N GLN A 122 7.55 -9.37 -10.55
CA GLN A 122 8.81 -10.04 -10.25
C GLN A 122 9.82 -10.04 -11.40
N LYS A 123 9.34 -10.08 -12.65
CA LYS A 123 10.19 -10.42 -13.81
C LYS A 123 10.19 -9.40 -14.94
N LYS A 124 9.30 -8.39 -14.91
CA LYS A 124 9.12 -7.45 -16.01
C LYS A 124 9.27 -5.99 -15.55
N PRO A 125 10.43 -5.59 -14.97
CA PRO A 125 10.62 -4.23 -14.45
C PRO A 125 10.41 -3.14 -15.50
N GLN A 126 10.64 -3.45 -16.79
CA GLN A 126 10.43 -2.53 -17.91
C GLN A 126 8.95 -2.18 -18.15
N ARG A 127 8.01 -2.83 -17.47
CA ARG A 127 6.57 -2.50 -17.58
C ARG A 127 6.17 -1.31 -16.72
N PHE A 128 7.04 -0.88 -15.80
CA PHE A 128 6.78 0.22 -14.89
C PHE A 128 7.58 1.45 -15.28
N ASP A 129 7.02 2.64 -15.02
CA ASP A 129 7.65 3.93 -15.27
C ASP A 129 8.08 4.12 -16.75
N ARG A 130 7.20 3.77 -17.71
CA ARG A 130 7.53 3.81 -19.15
C ARG A 130 7.57 5.23 -19.71
N ASN A 131 6.70 6.10 -19.21
CA ASN A 131 6.44 7.42 -19.78
C ASN A 131 6.80 8.57 -18.83
N TRP A 132 7.39 8.27 -17.68
CA TRP A 132 7.87 9.25 -16.70
C TRP A 132 9.18 8.82 -16.05
N GLU A 133 9.75 9.69 -15.22
CA GLU A 133 10.95 9.37 -14.44
C GLU A 133 10.69 8.19 -13.51
N SER A 134 11.70 7.33 -13.38
CA SER A 134 11.62 6.14 -12.53
C SER A 134 11.22 6.48 -11.09
N LYS A 135 10.22 5.78 -10.60
CA LYS A 135 9.75 5.89 -9.22
C LYS A 135 10.65 5.15 -8.21
N SER A 136 11.72 4.50 -8.68
CA SER A 136 12.68 3.81 -7.80
C SER A 136 13.37 4.73 -6.78
N ARG A 137 13.30 6.04 -6.96
CA ARG A 137 13.76 7.03 -5.98
C ARG A 137 12.90 7.12 -4.70
N TYR A 138 11.67 6.58 -4.75
CA TYR A 138 10.73 6.56 -3.62
C TYR A 138 10.85 5.25 -2.85
N SER A 139 10.83 5.31 -1.52
CA SER A 139 10.92 4.12 -0.67
C SER A 139 9.79 3.13 -0.85
N MET A 140 8.57 3.60 -1.15
CA MET A 140 7.42 2.75 -1.44
C MET A 140 7.67 1.81 -2.64
N ASP A 141 8.37 2.26 -3.67
CA ASP A 141 8.72 1.40 -4.82
C ASP A 141 9.61 0.22 -4.42
N TRP A 142 10.40 0.40 -3.37
CA TRP A 142 11.30 -0.60 -2.83
C TRP A 142 10.60 -1.60 -1.91
N TYR A 143 9.89 -1.13 -0.85
CA TYR A 143 9.36 -2.04 0.16
C TYR A 143 7.93 -2.55 -0.12
N TYR A 144 7.13 -1.88 -0.96
CA TYR A 144 5.73 -2.26 -1.18
C TYR A 144 5.54 -3.67 -1.78
N PRO A 145 6.39 -4.15 -2.71
CA PRO A 145 6.32 -5.55 -3.16
C PRO A 145 6.56 -6.57 -2.03
N ILE A 146 7.33 -6.20 -1.00
CA ILE A 146 7.54 -7.01 0.20
C ILE A 146 6.26 -6.98 1.05
N LEU A 147 5.78 -5.79 1.39
CA LEU A 147 4.58 -5.55 2.18
C LEU A 147 3.37 -6.27 1.59
N ALA A 148 3.14 -6.15 0.30
CA ALA A 148 2.03 -6.78 -0.41
C ALA A 148 2.17 -8.30 -0.60
N GLY A 149 3.31 -8.91 -0.27
CA GLY A 149 3.53 -10.35 -0.41
C GLY A 149 3.78 -10.83 -1.85
N VAL A 150 4.19 -9.95 -2.71
CA VAL A 150 4.57 -10.26 -4.09
C VAL A 150 5.83 -11.12 -4.12
N LEU A 151 6.83 -10.75 -3.31
CA LEU A 151 8.12 -11.44 -3.22
C LEU A 151 8.06 -12.60 -2.20
N ASN A 152 8.77 -13.68 -2.48
CA ASN A 152 9.03 -14.71 -1.48
C ASN A 152 10.04 -14.22 -0.44
N LYS A 153 10.21 -14.95 0.67
CA LYS A 153 11.08 -14.53 1.78
C LYS A 153 12.53 -14.27 1.36
N LYS A 154 13.10 -15.12 0.51
CA LYS A 154 14.49 -15.00 0.05
C LYS A 154 14.69 -13.72 -0.77
N ASP A 155 13.80 -13.49 -1.74
CA ASP A 155 13.88 -12.32 -2.62
C ASP A 155 13.54 -11.03 -1.87
N SER A 156 12.62 -11.09 -0.89
CA SER A 156 12.32 -9.98 0.01
C SER A 156 13.53 -9.55 0.83
N LEU A 157 14.24 -10.50 1.45
CA LEU A 157 15.44 -10.22 2.24
C LEU A 157 16.58 -9.64 1.36
N LYS A 158 16.73 -10.15 0.14
CA LYS A 158 17.68 -9.61 -0.82
C LYS A 158 17.32 -8.16 -1.17
N CYS A 159 16.08 -7.91 -1.61
CA CYS A 159 15.58 -6.59 -1.95
C CYS A 159 15.73 -5.60 -0.79
N LEU A 160 15.39 -6.04 0.44
CA LEU A 160 15.52 -5.22 1.64
C LEU A 160 16.97 -4.79 1.89
N ASN A 161 17.91 -5.72 1.84
CA ASN A 161 19.32 -5.46 2.15
C ASN A 161 20.03 -4.62 1.08
N GLU A 162 19.66 -4.79 -0.21
CA GLU A 162 20.28 -4.05 -1.31
C GLU A 162 20.08 -2.53 -1.24
N ARG A 163 18.98 -2.09 -0.62
CA ARG A 163 18.62 -0.67 -0.62
C ARG A 163 18.37 -0.08 0.77
N TRP A 164 18.68 -0.84 1.83
CA TRP A 164 18.46 -0.39 3.21
C TRP A 164 19.11 0.97 3.49
N ASP A 165 20.39 1.11 3.17
CA ASP A 165 21.17 2.32 3.46
C ASP A 165 20.77 3.52 2.56
N GLU A 166 20.05 3.28 1.45
CA GLU A 166 19.52 4.37 0.63
C GLU A 166 18.35 5.09 1.34
N PHE A 167 17.52 4.31 2.07
CA PHE A 167 16.25 4.81 2.60
C PHE A 167 16.19 4.90 4.12
N VAL A 168 16.89 4.06 4.85
CA VAL A 168 16.80 4.05 6.31
C VAL A 168 17.91 4.90 6.91
N VAL A 169 17.51 5.84 7.76
CA VAL A 169 18.38 6.68 8.54
C VAL A 169 18.34 6.19 9.98
N GLU A 170 19.50 5.70 10.47
CA GLU A 170 19.63 5.15 11.82
C GLU A 170 19.15 6.14 12.88
N GLY A 171 18.36 5.69 13.82
CA GLY A 171 17.78 6.48 14.89
C GLY A 171 16.67 7.45 14.48
N LEU A 172 16.32 7.56 13.18
CA LEU A 172 15.33 8.52 12.69
C LEU A 172 14.12 7.84 12.00
N GLY A 173 14.36 7.00 10.98
CA GLY A 173 13.26 6.36 10.25
C GLY A 173 13.56 6.14 8.76
N CYS A 174 12.50 5.92 7.99
CA CYS A 174 12.55 5.74 6.55
C CYS A 174 12.36 7.06 5.81
N LYS A 175 13.21 7.32 4.82
CA LYS A 175 13.04 8.47 3.90
C LYS A 175 11.91 8.15 2.91
N CYS A 176 11.12 9.17 2.57
CA CYS A 176 10.19 9.08 1.45
C CYS A 176 10.94 9.01 0.11
N VAL A 177 11.93 9.89 -0.07
CA VAL A 177 12.74 10.02 -1.29
C VAL A 177 14.21 9.85 -0.92
N LYS A 178 14.96 9.04 -1.66
CA LYS A 178 16.34 8.66 -1.28
C LYS A 178 17.32 9.85 -1.22
N GLU A 179 17.15 10.84 -2.10
CA GLU A 179 18.02 12.01 -2.19
C GLU A 179 17.71 13.07 -1.12
N GLU A 180 16.50 13.06 -0.55
CA GLU A 180 16.05 14.09 0.35
C GLU A 180 16.39 13.76 1.81
N PRO A 181 16.86 14.72 2.60
CA PRO A 181 17.16 14.52 4.01
C PRO A 181 15.90 14.54 4.87
N TRP A 182 14.89 13.78 4.47
CA TRP A 182 13.54 13.82 5.00
C TRP A 182 13.04 12.41 5.30
N VAL A 183 12.85 12.09 6.59
CA VAL A 183 12.21 10.86 7.05
C VAL A 183 10.73 11.13 7.32
N THR A 184 9.89 10.14 7.04
CA THR A 184 8.44 10.25 7.17
C THR A 184 7.88 9.17 8.07
N ALA A 185 6.82 9.51 8.81
CA ALA A 185 6.22 8.58 9.76
C ALA A 185 5.44 7.46 9.05
N ALA A 186 4.73 7.78 7.96
CA ALA A 186 3.94 6.80 7.23
C ALA A 186 4.82 5.75 6.56
N GLU A 187 5.84 6.16 5.79
CA GLU A 187 6.77 5.24 5.13
C GLU A 187 7.57 4.41 6.14
N SER A 188 7.94 5.01 7.28
CA SER A 188 8.58 4.25 8.37
C SER A 188 7.65 3.18 8.93
N ALA A 189 6.38 3.50 9.17
CA ALA A 189 5.38 2.57 9.68
C ALA A 189 5.06 1.46 8.66
N GLU A 190 4.94 1.78 7.37
CA GLU A 190 4.73 0.77 6.33
C GLU A 190 5.95 -0.15 6.16
N LEU A 191 7.17 0.37 6.30
CA LEU A 191 8.37 -0.46 6.32
C LEU A 191 8.40 -1.38 7.56
N VAL A 192 7.90 -0.93 8.71
CA VAL A 192 7.68 -1.80 9.89
C VAL A 192 6.77 -2.98 9.55
N LEU A 193 5.67 -2.74 8.83
CA LEU A 193 4.78 -3.82 8.38
C LEU A 193 5.50 -4.82 7.45
N ALA A 194 6.33 -4.31 6.52
CA ALA A 194 7.13 -5.16 5.64
C ALA A 194 8.17 -6.00 6.41
N LEU A 195 8.81 -5.42 7.43
CA LEU A 195 9.75 -6.12 8.33
C LEU A 195 9.05 -7.19 9.18
N SER A 196 7.89 -6.84 9.75
CA SER A 196 7.06 -7.77 10.53
C SER A 196 6.65 -8.98 9.69
N ARG A 197 6.26 -8.78 8.43
CA ARG A 197 5.96 -9.85 7.47
C ARG A 197 7.14 -10.82 7.29
N LEU A 198 8.37 -10.34 7.37
CA LEU A 198 9.58 -11.16 7.24
C LEU A 198 10.02 -11.80 8.56
N ASN A 199 9.31 -11.56 9.66
CA ASN A 199 9.67 -11.90 11.04
C ASN A 199 11.01 -11.28 11.46
N LEU A 200 11.28 -10.04 11.03
CA LEU A 200 12.42 -9.24 11.45
C LEU A 200 12.02 -8.31 12.61
N ASP A 201 11.46 -8.92 13.66
CA ASP A 201 10.74 -8.22 14.74
C ASP A 201 11.62 -7.19 15.47
N GLU A 202 12.91 -7.46 15.68
CA GLU A 202 13.79 -6.51 16.37
C GLU A 202 14.02 -5.24 15.54
N LYS A 203 14.30 -5.39 14.23
CA LYS A 203 14.42 -4.23 13.32
C LYS A 203 13.10 -3.47 13.21
N ALA A 204 11.99 -4.19 13.18
CA ALA A 204 10.66 -3.59 13.12
C ALA A 204 10.34 -2.77 14.37
N LYS A 205 10.65 -3.29 15.57
CA LYS A 205 10.48 -2.58 16.85
C LYS A 205 11.34 -1.31 16.92
N GLU A 206 12.61 -1.42 16.55
CA GLU A 206 13.54 -0.29 16.53
C GLU A 206 13.03 0.83 15.61
N LEU A 207 12.63 0.48 14.38
CA LEU A 207 12.11 1.45 13.42
C LEU A 207 10.80 2.09 13.89
N LEU A 208 9.90 1.30 14.50
CA LEU A 208 8.66 1.81 15.09
C LEU A 208 8.95 2.79 16.22
N GLN A 209 9.92 2.48 17.08
CA GLN A 209 10.32 3.36 18.18
C GLN A 209 10.91 4.67 17.66
N ASN A 210 11.72 4.61 16.60
CA ASN A 210 12.24 5.81 15.94
C ASN A 210 11.12 6.66 15.34
N THR A 211 10.07 6.03 14.80
CA THR A 211 8.89 6.74 14.26
C THR A 211 8.18 7.55 15.36
N PHE A 212 8.17 7.08 16.60
CA PHE A 212 7.56 7.79 17.73
C PHE A 212 8.31 9.08 18.13
N ASN A 213 9.54 9.29 17.67
CA ASN A 213 10.23 10.59 17.81
C ASN A 213 9.53 11.70 17.01
N LEU A 214 8.61 11.35 16.12
CA LEU A 214 7.79 12.29 15.35
C LEU A 214 6.45 12.63 16.03
N ILE A 215 6.20 12.14 17.26
CA ILE A 215 5.02 12.49 18.04
C ILE A 215 5.18 13.88 18.62
N ASP A 216 4.17 14.72 18.44
CA ASP A 216 4.08 16.06 19.03
C ASP A 216 3.46 16.03 20.44
N GLU A 217 3.46 17.19 21.11
CA GLU A 217 2.89 17.34 22.46
C GLU A 217 1.41 16.98 22.58
N ASP A 218 0.64 17.08 21.46
CA ASP A 218 -0.76 16.68 21.40
C ASP A 218 -0.98 15.16 21.17
N GLY A 219 0.12 14.38 21.09
CA GLY A 219 0.08 12.92 20.88
C GLY A 219 -0.09 12.51 19.41
N LEU A 220 -0.11 13.46 18.46
CA LEU A 220 -0.23 13.17 17.04
C LEU A 220 1.14 13.14 16.35
N LEU A 221 1.26 12.33 15.31
CA LEU A 221 2.48 12.24 14.50
C LEU A 221 2.53 13.34 13.43
N TRP A 222 3.66 14.04 13.37
CA TRP A 222 4.00 14.83 12.21
C TRP A 222 4.18 13.95 10.97
N THR A 223 3.88 14.50 9.79
CA THR A 223 4.12 13.79 8.52
C THR A 223 5.57 13.34 8.38
N GLY A 224 6.54 14.22 8.70
CA GLY A 224 7.94 13.88 8.61
C GLY A 224 8.88 14.94 9.19
N TYR A 225 10.16 14.60 9.17
CA TYR A 225 11.25 15.42 9.75
C TYR A 225 12.40 15.59 8.76
N VAL A 226 12.72 16.84 8.44
CA VAL A 226 13.89 17.21 7.65
C VAL A 226 15.09 17.31 8.59
N PHE A 227 15.90 16.26 8.64
CA PHE A 227 16.94 16.11 9.68
C PHE A 227 18.13 17.05 9.50
N LYS A 228 18.43 17.52 8.29
CA LYS A 228 19.46 18.56 8.06
C LYS A 228 19.03 19.91 8.61
N ASP A 229 17.77 20.27 8.45
CA ASP A 229 17.20 21.56 8.88
C ASP A 229 16.67 21.52 10.32
N LYS A 230 16.60 20.32 10.92
CA LYS A 230 16.04 20.06 12.25
C LYS A 230 14.61 20.62 12.40
N LYS A 231 13.73 20.38 11.40
CA LYS A 231 12.34 20.84 11.40
C LYS A 231 11.37 19.79 10.92
N PHE A 232 10.15 19.84 11.44
CA PHE A 232 9.02 19.03 10.91
C PHE A 232 8.52 19.66 9.60
N TRP A 233 8.27 18.81 8.61
CA TRP A 233 7.76 19.22 7.31
C TRP A 233 7.04 18.05 6.62
N PRO A 234 5.91 18.32 5.90
CA PRO A 234 5.11 19.55 5.97
C PRO A 234 4.56 19.79 7.37
N VAL A 235 4.06 21.02 7.64
CA VAL A 235 3.49 21.37 8.95
C VAL A 235 2.07 20.85 9.01
N GLU A 236 1.92 19.53 9.10
CA GLU A 236 0.64 18.81 9.14
C GLU A 236 0.74 17.48 9.87
N LYS A 237 -0.39 16.99 10.39
CA LYS A 237 -0.55 15.73 11.10
C LYS A 237 -1.73 14.94 10.52
N PRO A 238 -1.58 14.34 9.35
CA PRO A 238 -2.69 13.70 8.65
C PRO A 238 -3.10 12.37 9.29
N SER A 239 -4.37 12.04 9.16
CA SER A 239 -4.96 10.83 9.74
C SER A 239 -4.34 9.53 9.18
N TRP A 240 -3.92 9.51 7.92
CA TRP A 240 -3.27 8.32 7.34
C TRP A 240 -1.93 8.00 8.00
N THR A 241 -1.17 9.01 8.43
CA THR A 241 0.09 8.82 9.16
C THR A 241 -0.16 8.11 10.49
N MET A 242 -1.20 8.55 11.22
CA MET A 242 -1.61 7.90 12.47
C MET A 242 -2.10 6.47 12.23
N ALA A 243 -2.89 6.26 11.16
CA ALA A 243 -3.39 4.94 10.80
C ALA A 243 -2.25 3.95 10.49
N ALA A 244 -1.25 4.39 9.72
CA ALA A 244 -0.07 3.57 9.42
C ALA A 244 0.70 3.17 10.69
N ALA A 245 0.90 4.11 11.62
CA ALA A 245 1.57 3.84 12.89
C ALA A 245 0.77 2.87 13.79
N ILE A 246 -0.56 2.98 13.83
CA ILE A 246 -1.44 2.06 14.56
C ILE A 246 -1.34 0.65 13.97
N LEU A 247 -1.38 0.51 12.64
CA LEU A 247 -1.22 -0.77 11.96
C LEU A 247 0.15 -1.39 12.26
N ALA A 248 1.22 -0.59 12.18
CA ALA A 248 2.57 -1.02 12.51
C ALA A 248 2.68 -1.48 13.98
N GLY A 249 2.15 -0.70 14.92
CA GLY A 249 2.10 -1.04 16.34
C GLY A 249 1.33 -2.34 16.59
N ASN A 250 0.20 -2.52 15.91
CA ASN A 250 -0.60 -3.74 16.01
C ASN A 250 0.16 -4.97 15.47
N SER A 251 0.88 -4.84 14.36
CA SER A 251 1.63 -5.96 13.77
C SER A 251 2.75 -6.49 14.68
N ILE A 252 3.35 -5.60 15.48
CA ILE A 252 4.42 -5.94 16.42
C ILE A 252 3.88 -6.44 17.75
N ASN A 253 2.89 -5.73 18.31
CA ASN A 253 2.40 -5.98 19.68
C ASN A 253 1.23 -6.95 19.74
N ARG A 254 0.63 -7.29 18.61
CA ARG A 254 -0.45 -8.29 18.45
C ARG A 254 -1.66 -8.04 19.33
N PHE A 255 -2.09 -6.78 19.47
CA PHE A 255 -3.20 -6.42 20.36
C PHE A 255 -4.59 -6.51 19.69
N SER A 256 -4.67 -6.90 18.40
CA SER A 256 -5.95 -7.18 17.75
C SER A 256 -5.90 -8.43 16.85
N PRO A 257 -7.06 -9.00 16.50
CA PRO A 257 -7.14 -10.16 15.59
C PRO A 257 -6.51 -9.93 14.22
N SER A 258 -6.48 -8.68 13.73
CA SER A 258 -5.86 -8.33 12.43
C SER A 258 -4.34 -8.15 12.48
N SER A 259 -3.69 -8.39 13.62
CA SER A 259 -2.24 -8.18 13.77
C SER A 259 -1.38 -8.91 12.73
N ASN A 260 -1.87 -10.03 12.22
CA ASN A 260 -1.20 -10.80 11.17
C ASN A 260 -1.75 -10.50 9.76
N PHE A 261 -2.46 -9.39 9.58
CA PHE A 261 -3.12 -9.05 8.32
C PHE A 261 -2.17 -9.08 7.12
N PHE A 262 -0.96 -8.56 7.27
CA PHE A 262 0.05 -8.50 6.20
C PHE A 262 0.86 -9.81 6.05
N ASN A 263 0.59 -10.85 6.85
CA ASN A 263 1.32 -12.13 6.85
C ASN A 263 0.57 -13.27 6.12
N PHE A 264 -0.32 -12.95 5.19
CA PHE A 264 -1.11 -13.93 4.41
C PHE A 264 -0.32 -14.64 3.30
#